data_649e182ba157e4560e9a09ff38c9b4f9
#
_entry.id   649e182ba157e4560e9a09ff38c9b4f9
#
_cell.length_a   1.000
_cell.length_b   1.000
_cell.length_c   1.000
_cell.angle_alpha   90.00
_cell.angle_beta   90.00
_cell.angle_gamma   90.00
#
_symmetry.space_group_name_H-M   'P 1'
#
loop_
_entity.id
_entity.type
_entity.pdbx_description
1 polymer ?
#
loop_
_entity_poly.entity_id
_entity_poly.type
_entity_poly.pdbx_seq_one_letter_code
_entity_poly.pdbx_strand_id
1 'polypeptide(L)'
;VSDFLYDFVSTYGAKQWGVSMYDSQTALIANYINPIIGDMEVQAITPRVVDKYIQTLQKTPPVCKRNRKPKTEFISNQNIEKIIKLLRCAFKQAVRWELIAKNPFENTVLPKTEYKKRDIWDADTIRIAVDQCPDSKLYVAMNLAFACSLRMGEILGLTWKNVHIEDENIAADNAYVYIEAELIRASKQAIEMIGEKDIFHIFTPLMPNTSTRLILKKPKTKSSERKVWLPKTVAYILREWKKAQDELKSFLGEEYQDYDLVVALPNGRPCENRIIEKEFSLLKEKAGLPNVVFHSLRHSSTTYKLKLNHGDLKATQGD
;
A
#
# COMPACT_ATOMS: atom_id res chain seq x y z
N VAL A 1 -12.96 -16.75 22.41
CA VAL A 1 -12.11 -15.68 21.84
C VAL A 1 -12.62 -15.28 20.46
N SER A 2 -13.08 -16.22 19.63
CA SER A 2 -13.63 -15.92 18.30
C SER A 2 -14.78 -14.92 18.36
N ASP A 3 -15.78 -15.15 19.23
CA ASP A 3 -16.95 -14.26 19.37
C ASP A 3 -16.54 -12.87 19.87
N PHE A 4 -15.67 -12.83 20.87
CA PHE A 4 -15.10 -11.56 21.35
C PHE A 4 -14.37 -10.79 20.24
N LEU A 5 -13.57 -11.46 19.40
CA LEU A 5 -12.89 -10.81 18.29
C LEU A 5 -13.84 -10.37 17.19
N TYR A 6 -14.92 -11.08 16.97
CA TYR A 6 -15.98 -10.65 16.06
C TYR A 6 -16.62 -9.32 16.57
N ASP A 7 -16.98 -9.27 17.84
CA ASP A 7 -17.50 -8.04 18.47
C ASP A 7 -16.48 -6.89 18.46
N PHE A 8 -15.23 -7.19 18.73
CA PHE A 8 -14.14 -6.21 18.66
C PHE A 8 -13.98 -5.63 17.25
N VAL A 9 -14.03 -6.47 16.22
CA VAL A 9 -13.90 -6.02 14.81
C VAL A 9 -15.12 -5.18 14.41
N SER A 10 -16.33 -5.63 14.73
CA SER A 10 -17.58 -4.97 14.31
C SER A 10 -17.83 -3.64 15.03
N THR A 11 -17.41 -3.51 16.28
CA THR A 11 -17.65 -2.31 17.10
C THR A 11 -16.48 -1.35 17.13
N TYR A 12 -15.28 -1.85 17.44
CA TYR A 12 -14.06 -1.04 17.52
C TYR A 12 -13.36 -0.93 16.15
N GLY A 13 -13.15 -2.06 15.47
CA GLY A 13 -12.46 -2.11 14.19
C GLY A 13 -13.15 -1.27 13.13
N ALA A 14 -14.46 -1.43 12.97
CA ALA A 14 -15.28 -0.68 12.02
C ALA A 14 -15.18 0.86 12.19
N LYS A 15 -14.97 1.34 13.42
CA LYS A 15 -14.84 2.78 13.72
C LYS A 15 -13.41 3.32 13.56
N GLN A 16 -12.40 2.48 13.77
CA GLN A 16 -11.01 2.92 13.89
C GLN A 16 -10.14 2.54 12.70
N TRP A 17 -10.53 1.53 11.93
CA TRP A 17 -9.72 1.01 10.85
C TRP A 17 -10.15 1.56 9.49
N GLY A 18 -9.19 1.74 8.62
CA GLY A 18 -9.47 1.87 7.19
C GLY A 18 -9.55 0.48 6.53
N VAL A 19 -10.11 0.42 5.31
CA VAL A 19 -10.39 -0.83 4.57
C VAL A 19 -9.19 -1.78 4.47
N SER A 20 -7.97 -1.28 4.20
CA SER A 20 -6.76 -2.11 4.12
C SER A 20 -6.35 -2.71 5.47
N MET A 21 -6.59 -1.97 6.56
CA MET A 21 -6.32 -2.45 7.90
C MET A 21 -7.34 -3.50 8.29
N TYR A 22 -8.62 -3.29 8.01
CA TYR A 22 -9.68 -4.28 8.21
C TYR A 22 -9.33 -5.60 7.52
N ASP A 23 -9.01 -5.59 6.22
CA ASP A 23 -8.62 -6.79 5.46
C ASP A 23 -7.40 -7.50 6.08
N SER A 24 -6.41 -6.72 6.51
CA SER A 24 -5.21 -7.29 7.13
C SER A 24 -5.48 -7.92 8.49
N GLN A 25 -6.24 -7.25 9.35
CA GLN A 25 -6.51 -7.73 10.71
C GLN A 25 -7.47 -8.93 10.70
N THR A 26 -8.53 -8.89 9.90
CA THR A 26 -9.46 -10.03 9.77
C THR A 26 -8.78 -11.26 9.18
N ALA A 27 -7.85 -11.08 8.24
CA ALA A 27 -7.03 -12.19 7.74
C ALA A 27 -6.12 -12.80 8.82
N LEU A 28 -5.53 -11.99 9.71
CA LEU A 28 -4.74 -12.51 10.84
C LEU A 28 -5.62 -13.27 11.82
N ILE A 29 -6.81 -12.77 12.12
CA ILE A 29 -7.78 -13.44 13.00
C ILE A 29 -8.18 -14.81 12.42
N ALA A 30 -8.61 -14.83 11.17
CA ALA A 30 -9.09 -16.05 10.52
C ALA A 30 -7.99 -17.11 10.33
N ASN A 31 -6.77 -16.68 9.99
CA ASN A 31 -5.71 -17.61 9.61
C ASN A 31 -4.85 -18.08 10.78
N TYR A 32 -4.71 -17.31 11.85
CA TYR A 32 -3.72 -17.59 12.89
C TYR A 32 -4.27 -17.50 14.31
N ILE A 33 -5.35 -16.77 14.55
CA ILE A 33 -5.87 -16.61 15.92
C ILE A 33 -6.98 -17.65 16.16
N ASN A 34 -8.06 -17.59 15.38
CA ASN A 34 -9.21 -18.48 15.55
C ASN A 34 -8.84 -19.99 15.49
N PRO A 35 -7.96 -20.45 14.58
CA PRO A 35 -7.61 -21.87 14.54
C PRO A 35 -6.85 -22.40 15.76
N ILE A 36 -6.24 -21.53 16.57
CA ILE A 36 -5.37 -21.93 17.67
C ILE A 36 -5.98 -21.63 19.04
N ILE A 37 -6.55 -20.46 19.23
CA ILE A 37 -7.11 -20.01 20.52
C ILE A 37 -8.57 -19.54 20.41
N GLY A 38 -9.20 -19.67 19.26
CA GLY A 38 -10.55 -19.16 19.00
C GLY A 38 -11.62 -19.74 19.92
N ASP A 39 -11.53 -21.03 20.22
CA ASP A 39 -12.51 -21.75 21.05
C ASP A 39 -12.30 -21.54 22.56
N MET A 40 -11.21 -20.88 22.96
CA MET A 40 -10.94 -20.60 24.37
C MET A 40 -11.82 -19.43 24.87
N GLU A 41 -12.22 -19.49 26.13
CA GLU A 41 -12.82 -18.35 26.82
C GLU A 41 -11.80 -17.20 26.98
N VAL A 42 -12.27 -15.95 26.90
CA VAL A 42 -11.42 -14.76 27.02
C VAL A 42 -10.70 -14.73 28.37
N GLN A 43 -11.40 -15.15 29.43
CA GLN A 43 -10.90 -15.22 30.82
C GLN A 43 -9.85 -16.34 31.00
N ALA A 44 -9.85 -17.37 30.16
CA ALA A 44 -8.88 -18.46 30.19
C ALA A 44 -7.52 -18.10 29.56
N ILE A 45 -7.45 -16.97 28.84
CA ILE A 45 -6.20 -16.49 28.26
C ILE A 45 -5.33 -15.85 29.34
N THR A 46 -4.38 -16.62 29.83
CA THR A 46 -3.36 -16.18 30.81
C THR A 46 -2.03 -15.84 30.12
N PRO A 47 -1.10 -15.13 30.76
CA PRO A 47 0.25 -14.89 30.18
C PRO A 47 0.97 -16.19 29.79
N ARG A 48 0.79 -17.28 30.56
CA ARG A 48 1.34 -18.60 30.21
C ARG A 48 0.74 -19.19 28.94
N VAL A 49 -0.55 -18.96 28.70
CA VAL A 49 -1.23 -19.37 27.44
C VAL A 49 -0.68 -18.54 26.27
N VAL A 50 -0.45 -17.24 26.46
CA VAL A 50 0.15 -16.37 25.46
C VAL A 50 1.54 -16.84 25.04
N ASP A 51 2.39 -17.20 25.99
CA ASP A 51 3.74 -17.73 25.71
C ASP A 51 3.67 -19.04 24.90
N LYS A 52 2.78 -19.96 25.27
CA LYS A 52 2.54 -21.20 24.49
C LYS A 52 2.00 -20.92 23.10
N TYR A 53 1.10 -19.95 22.98
CA TYR A 53 0.56 -19.51 21.68
C TYR A 53 1.66 -18.98 20.75
N ILE A 54 2.60 -18.17 21.25
CA ILE A 54 3.73 -17.67 20.48
C ILE A 54 4.62 -18.86 20.02
N GLN A 55 4.91 -19.82 20.90
CA GLN A 55 5.68 -21.01 20.52
C GLN A 55 4.99 -21.84 19.42
N THR A 56 3.66 -21.91 19.46
CA THR A 56 2.86 -22.55 18.40
C THR A 56 2.95 -21.77 17.10
N LEU A 57 2.82 -20.44 17.14
CA LEU A 57 2.94 -19.59 15.96
C LEU A 57 4.31 -19.72 15.28
N GLN A 58 5.40 -19.87 16.04
CA GLN A 58 6.76 -20.05 15.50
C GLN A 58 6.90 -21.34 14.68
N LYS A 59 6.01 -22.32 14.89
CA LYS A 59 5.96 -23.59 14.18
C LYS A 59 4.78 -23.69 13.20
N THR A 60 4.02 -22.61 13.04
CA THR A 60 2.85 -22.57 12.16
C THR A 60 3.27 -22.20 10.74
N PRO A 61 2.90 -22.97 9.72
CA PRO A 61 3.15 -22.63 8.32
C PRO A 61 2.41 -21.34 7.90
N PRO A 62 2.98 -20.55 6.98
CA PRO A 62 2.29 -19.38 6.47
C PRO A 62 1.09 -19.77 5.60
N VAL A 63 -0.06 -19.15 5.86
CA VAL A 63 -1.25 -19.31 5.02
C VAL A 63 -1.07 -18.51 3.74
N CYS A 64 -1.02 -19.21 2.61
CA CYS A 64 -0.85 -18.60 1.29
C CYS A 64 -2.17 -18.56 0.53
N LYS A 65 -2.35 -17.52 -0.29
CA LYS A 65 -3.45 -17.47 -1.25
C LYS A 65 -3.32 -18.65 -2.24
N ARG A 66 -4.46 -19.15 -2.70
CA ARG A 66 -4.56 -20.25 -3.66
C ARG A 66 -3.51 -20.09 -4.78
N ASN A 67 -2.77 -21.14 -5.09
CA ASN A 67 -1.71 -21.23 -6.10
C ASN A 67 -0.40 -20.45 -5.80
N ARG A 68 -0.14 -20.07 -4.56
CA ARG A 68 1.17 -19.55 -4.15
C ARG A 68 1.85 -20.52 -3.19
N LYS A 69 3.08 -20.89 -3.51
CA LYS A 69 3.93 -21.63 -2.57
C LYS A 69 4.42 -20.70 -1.45
N PRO A 70 4.46 -21.15 -0.20
CA PRO A 70 5.07 -20.39 0.88
C PRO A 70 6.55 -20.15 0.61
N LYS A 71 7.04 -18.97 0.94
CA LYS A 71 8.47 -18.61 0.82
C LYS A 71 9.31 -19.08 1.99
N THR A 72 8.68 -19.42 3.10
CA THR A 72 9.28 -19.87 4.35
C THR A 72 8.46 -21.02 4.90
N GLU A 73 9.10 -21.91 5.65
CA GLU A 73 8.43 -23.04 6.29
C GLU A 73 7.45 -22.60 7.37
N PHE A 74 7.83 -21.59 8.15
CA PHE A 74 7.00 -21.04 9.22
C PHE A 74 6.74 -19.53 9.00
N ILE A 75 5.73 -19.00 9.69
CA ILE A 75 5.43 -17.57 9.65
C ILE A 75 6.60 -16.76 10.23
N SER A 76 6.84 -15.58 9.67
CA SER A 76 7.92 -14.70 10.11
C SER A 76 7.65 -14.09 11.49
N ASN A 77 8.73 -13.80 12.25
CA ASN A 77 8.62 -13.08 13.53
C ASN A 77 7.90 -11.74 13.40
N GLN A 78 8.02 -11.05 12.24
CA GLN A 78 7.26 -9.84 11.94
C GLN A 78 5.75 -10.09 11.90
N ASN A 79 5.30 -11.23 11.39
CA ASN A 79 3.87 -11.58 11.40
C ASN A 79 3.39 -11.97 12.79
N ILE A 80 4.22 -12.68 13.57
CA ILE A 80 3.93 -12.96 14.99
C ILE A 80 3.77 -11.64 15.75
N GLU A 81 4.68 -10.69 15.56
CA GLU A 81 4.59 -9.36 16.16
C GLU A 81 3.27 -8.65 15.83
N LYS A 82 2.82 -8.71 14.55
CA LYS A 82 1.54 -8.11 14.14
C LYS A 82 0.35 -8.78 14.81
N ILE A 83 0.35 -10.11 14.92
CA ILE A 83 -0.70 -10.88 15.59
C ILE A 83 -0.78 -10.49 17.07
N ILE A 84 0.36 -10.44 17.77
CA ILE A 84 0.38 -10.07 19.18
C ILE A 84 -0.01 -8.59 19.40
N LYS A 85 0.40 -7.68 18.51
CA LYS A 85 -0.07 -6.27 18.55
C LYS A 85 -1.58 -6.16 18.39
N LEU A 86 -2.18 -6.94 17.48
CA LEU A 86 -3.64 -7.00 17.32
C LEU A 86 -4.31 -7.50 18.59
N LEU A 87 -3.87 -8.64 19.13
CA LEU A 87 -4.43 -9.23 20.35
C LEU A 87 -4.22 -8.31 21.56
N ARG A 88 -3.07 -7.65 21.68
CA ARG A 88 -2.84 -6.65 22.72
C ARG A 88 -3.87 -5.50 22.65
N CYS A 89 -4.16 -5.02 21.45
CA CYS A 89 -5.19 -3.99 21.24
C CYS A 89 -6.59 -4.52 21.57
N ALA A 90 -6.95 -5.71 21.10
CA ALA A 90 -8.25 -6.32 21.37
C ALA A 90 -8.45 -6.58 22.86
N PHE A 91 -7.47 -7.16 23.54
CA PHE A 91 -7.57 -7.46 24.97
C PHE A 91 -7.50 -6.21 25.85
N LYS A 92 -6.90 -5.11 25.38
CA LYS A 92 -7.06 -3.80 26.03
C LYS A 92 -8.51 -3.34 25.96
N GLN A 93 -9.22 -3.63 24.87
CA GLN A 93 -10.65 -3.34 24.77
C GLN A 93 -11.48 -4.30 25.65
N ALA A 94 -11.09 -5.57 25.80
CA ALA A 94 -11.74 -6.52 26.70
C ALA A 94 -11.67 -6.04 28.18
N VAL A 95 -10.55 -5.44 28.59
CA VAL A 95 -10.45 -4.80 29.92
C VAL A 95 -11.42 -3.62 30.04
N ARG A 96 -11.55 -2.77 29.01
CA ARG A 96 -12.49 -1.64 29.01
C ARG A 96 -13.97 -2.09 29.02
N TRP A 97 -14.25 -3.27 28.44
CA TRP A 97 -15.57 -3.88 28.46
C TRP A 97 -15.81 -4.73 29.69
N GLU A 98 -14.88 -4.69 30.65
CA GLU A 98 -14.97 -5.42 31.94
C GLU A 98 -15.07 -6.95 31.80
N LEU A 99 -14.66 -7.49 30.64
CA LEU A 99 -14.63 -8.94 30.41
C LEU A 99 -13.48 -9.62 31.17
N ILE A 100 -12.39 -8.89 31.41
CA ILE A 100 -11.19 -9.34 32.14
C ILE A 100 -10.60 -8.17 32.94
N ALA A 101 -9.93 -8.49 34.06
CA ALA A 101 -9.33 -7.47 34.93
C ALA A 101 -8.01 -6.91 34.40
N LYS A 102 -7.23 -7.75 33.69
CA LYS A 102 -5.88 -7.38 33.18
C LYS A 102 -5.65 -7.95 31.80
N ASN A 103 -4.91 -7.22 30.96
CA ASN A 103 -4.57 -7.68 29.61
C ASN A 103 -3.37 -8.68 29.65
N PRO A 104 -3.58 -9.95 29.30
CA PRO A 104 -2.51 -10.96 29.36
C PRO A 104 -1.41 -10.76 28.30
N PHE A 105 -1.64 -9.92 27.27
CA PHE A 105 -0.68 -9.63 26.20
C PHE A 105 0.21 -8.41 26.48
N GLU A 106 0.02 -7.69 27.61
CA GLU A 106 0.64 -6.38 27.82
C GLU A 106 2.19 -6.45 27.87
N ASN A 107 2.73 -7.37 28.65
CA ASN A 107 4.17 -7.52 28.84
C ASN A 107 4.76 -8.73 28.07
N THR A 108 4.15 -9.11 26.97
CA THR A 108 4.58 -10.26 26.18
C THR A 108 5.95 -10.02 25.54
N VAL A 109 6.87 -10.95 25.74
CA VAL A 109 8.19 -10.96 25.07
C VAL A 109 8.03 -11.53 23.68
N LEU A 110 8.40 -10.72 22.68
CA LEU A 110 8.31 -11.11 21.29
C LEU A 110 9.62 -11.73 20.78
N PRO A 111 9.56 -12.69 19.82
CA PRO A 111 10.76 -13.19 19.17
C PRO A 111 11.49 -12.06 18.45
N LYS A 112 12.82 -12.04 18.53
CA LYS A 112 13.64 -11.02 17.86
C LYS A 112 13.42 -11.07 16.35
N THR A 113 13.15 -9.90 15.77
CA THR A 113 13.01 -9.74 14.33
C THR A 113 14.27 -9.15 13.74
N GLU A 114 14.91 -9.86 12.83
CA GLU A 114 16.01 -9.32 12.04
C GLU A 114 15.44 -8.52 10.86
N TYR A 115 15.74 -7.24 10.81
CA TYR A 115 15.38 -6.38 9.69
C TYR A 115 16.52 -6.37 8.67
N LYS A 116 16.31 -7.03 7.54
CA LYS A 116 17.26 -6.90 6.42
C LYS A 116 17.20 -5.48 5.89
N LYS A 117 18.37 -4.84 5.74
CA LYS A 117 18.49 -3.57 5.04
C LYS A 117 17.97 -3.76 3.61
N ARG A 118 17.08 -2.89 3.18
CA ARG A 118 16.55 -2.95 1.81
C ARG A 118 17.59 -2.37 0.86
N ASP A 119 17.80 -3.06 -0.25
CA ASP A 119 18.57 -2.53 -1.33
C ASP A 119 17.84 -1.38 -2.00
N ILE A 120 18.57 -0.35 -2.36
CA ILE A 120 18.09 0.82 -3.09
C ILE A 120 18.97 1.01 -4.32
N TRP A 121 18.42 1.56 -5.38
CA TRP A 121 19.18 1.97 -6.54
C TRP A 121 19.80 3.35 -6.32
N ASP A 122 21.00 3.54 -6.85
CA ASP A 122 21.58 4.87 -7.01
C ASP A 122 21.00 5.60 -8.24
N ALA A 123 21.41 6.86 -8.42
CA ALA A 123 20.90 7.70 -9.50
C ALA A 123 21.25 7.14 -10.89
N ASP A 124 22.45 6.56 -11.05
CA ASP A 124 22.90 6.00 -12.34
C ASP A 124 22.09 4.76 -12.71
N THR A 125 21.88 3.86 -11.76
CA THR A 125 21.02 2.68 -11.96
C THR A 125 19.60 3.08 -12.32
N ILE A 126 19.04 4.12 -11.69
CA ILE A 126 17.70 4.64 -12.01
C ILE A 126 17.69 5.23 -13.42
N ARG A 127 18.71 5.99 -13.81
CA ARG A 127 18.81 6.51 -15.17
C ARG A 127 18.80 5.39 -16.21
N ILE A 128 19.62 4.35 -16.03
CA ILE A 128 19.65 3.19 -16.91
C ILE A 128 18.25 2.52 -16.97
N ALA A 129 17.59 2.36 -15.84
CA ALA A 129 16.25 1.79 -15.78
C ALA A 129 15.21 2.62 -16.54
N VAL A 130 15.26 3.94 -16.40
CA VAL A 130 14.37 4.88 -17.09
C VAL A 130 14.63 4.88 -18.61
N ASP A 131 15.90 4.92 -19.01
CA ASP A 131 16.31 4.94 -20.44
C ASP A 131 15.94 3.63 -21.16
N GLN A 132 15.94 2.50 -20.46
CA GLN A 132 15.62 1.18 -21.03
C GLN A 132 14.16 0.77 -20.80
N CYS A 133 13.32 1.64 -20.23
CA CYS A 133 11.92 1.30 -19.93
C CYS A 133 11.05 1.34 -21.18
N PRO A 134 10.54 0.19 -21.65
CA PRO A 134 9.71 0.12 -22.87
C PRO A 134 8.23 0.44 -22.61
N ASP A 135 7.77 0.33 -21.38
CA ASP A 135 6.36 0.54 -21.01
C ASP A 135 6.15 1.98 -20.52
N SER A 136 5.34 2.73 -21.25
CA SER A 136 5.11 4.16 -20.99
C SER A 136 4.46 4.40 -19.62
N LYS A 137 3.58 3.50 -19.14
CA LYS A 137 2.95 3.62 -17.81
C LYS A 137 3.97 3.41 -16.72
N LEU A 138 4.84 2.41 -16.87
CA LEU A 138 5.93 2.16 -15.95
C LEU A 138 6.92 3.33 -15.94
N TYR A 139 7.26 3.87 -17.12
CA TYR A 139 8.14 5.03 -17.26
C TYR A 139 7.61 6.23 -16.45
N VAL A 140 6.35 6.59 -16.63
CA VAL A 140 5.70 7.67 -15.86
C VAL A 140 5.69 7.35 -14.37
N ALA A 141 5.30 6.13 -14.00
CA ALA A 141 5.25 5.72 -12.60
C ALA A 141 6.63 5.76 -11.91
N MET A 142 7.71 5.36 -12.59
CA MET A 142 9.07 5.42 -12.07
C MET A 142 9.54 6.86 -11.85
N ASN A 143 9.26 7.77 -12.79
CA ASN A 143 9.60 9.18 -12.66
C ASN A 143 8.86 9.82 -11.48
N LEU A 144 7.57 9.56 -11.32
CA LEU A 144 6.80 10.05 -10.16
C LEU A 144 7.28 9.45 -8.84
N ALA A 145 7.65 8.17 -8.82
CA ALA A 145 8.16 7.50 -7.62
C ALA A 145 9.53 8.06 -7.18
N PHE A 146 10.44 8.28 -8.14
CA PHE A 146 11.78 8.73 -7.84
C PHE A 146 11.88 10.25 -7.70
N ALA A 147 11.47 11.02 -8.71
CA ALA A 147 11.63 12.47 -8.66
C ALA A 147 10.70 13.14 -7.63
N CYS A 148 9.46 12.64 -7.50
CA CYS A 148 8.43 13.24 -6.66
C CYS A 148 8.18 12.46 -5.35
N SER A 149 8.92 11.39 -5.10
CA SER A 149 8.78 10.55 -3.89
C SER A 149 7.34 10.06 -3.63
N LEU A 150 6.53 9.82 -4.67
CA LEU A 150 5.15 9.36 -4.52
C LEU A 150 5.08 7.88 -4.16
N ARG A 151 4.04 7.50 -3.41
CA ARG A 151 3.72 6.09 -3.13
C ARG A 151 2.99 5.48 -4.31
N MET A 152 3.10 4.17 -4.51
CA MET A 152 2.40 3.46 -5.59
C MET A 152 0.90 3.77 -5.63
N GLY A 153 0.21 3.71 -4.50
CA GLY A 153 -1.23 4.01 -4.44
C GLY A 153 -1.55 5.47 -4.81
N GLU A 154 -0.68 6.42 -4.45
CA GLU A 154 -0.79 7.83 -4.82
C GLU A 154 -0.57 8.02 -6.34
N ILE A 155 0.43 7.33 -6.93
CA ILE A 155 0.71 7.37 -8.37
C ILE A 155 -0.47 6.83 -9.17
N LEU A 156 -1.00 5.67 -8.77
CA LEU A 156 -2.12 5.01 -9.45
C LEU A 156 -3.46 5.72 -9.24
N GLY A 157 -3.59 6.49 -8.15
CA GLY A 157 -4.76 7.28 -7.82
C GLY A 157 -4.69 8.74 -8.26
N LEU A 158 -3.57 9.16 -8.89
CA LEU A 158 -3.43 10.53 -9.40
C LEU A 158 -4.35 10.74 -10.60
N THR A 159 -5.12 11.83 -10.56
CA THR A 159 -6.03 12.23 -11.62
C THR A 159 -5.51 13.46 -12.34
N TRP A 160 -5.85 13.62 -13.63
CA TRP A 160 -5.41 14.75 -14.43
C TRP A 160 -5.90 16.10 -13.89
N LYS A 161 -7.09 16.17 -13.28
CA LYS A 161 -7.58 17.39 -12.61
C LYS A 161 -6.64 17.90 -11.52
N ASN A 162 -5.76 17.04 -10.99
CA ASN A 162 -4.79 17.35 -9.94
C ASN A 162 -3.36 17.51 -10.47
N VAL A 163 -3.18 17.61 -11.78
CA VAL A 163 -1.89 17.79 -12.44
C VAL A 163 -1.84 19.18 -13.09
N HIS A 164 -0.99 20.04 -12.59
CA HIS A 164 -0.87 21.44 -13.01
C HIS A 164 0.45 21.64 -13.75
N ILE A 165 0.39 21.42 -15.06
CA ILE A 165 1.55 21.42 -15.98
C ILE A 165 1.31 22.30 -17.20
N GLU A 166 0.54 23.36 -17.05
CA GLU A 166 0.34 24.40 -18.04
C GLU A 166 1.70 25.04 -18.40
N ASP A 167 1.86 25.51 -19.62
CA ASP A 167 3.14 26.06 -20.11
C ASP A 167 3.68 27.18 -19.22
N GLU A 168 2.81 28.02 -18.68
CA GLU A 168 3.12 29.07 -17.72
C GLU A 168 3.69 28.51 -16.41
N ASN A 169 3.08 27.45 -15.88
CA ASN A 169 3.54 26.80 -14.66
C ASN A 169 4.90 26.12 -14.86
N ILE A 170 5.11 25.46 -15.99
CA ILE A 170 6.39 24.82 -16.32
C ILE A 170 7.48 25.88 -16.49
N ALA A 171 7.19 26.96 -17.22
CA ALA A 171 8.15 28.06 -17.45
C ALA A 171 8.59 28.68 -16.13
N ALA A 172 7.65 28.94 -15.23
CA ALA A 172 7.86 29.56 -13.92
C ALA A 172 8.40 28.63 -12.82
N ASP A 173 8.75 27.36 -13.11
CA ASP A 173 9.10 26.33 -12.12
C ASP A 173 8.01 26.07 -11.06
N ASN A 174 6.74 26.31 -11.41
CA ASN A 174 5.58 26.18 -10.55
C ASN A 174 4.68 24.99 -10.90
N ALA A 175 5.14 24.09 -11.77
CA ALA A 175 4.42 22.87 -12.07
C ALA A 175 4.31 21.96 -10.83
N TYR A 176 3.13 21.36 -10.59
CA TYR A 176 2.91 20.52 -9.43
C TYR A 176 1.80 19.49 -9.64
N VAL A 177 1.76 18.51 -8.79
CA VAL A 177 0.63 17.60 -8.59
C VAL A 177 0.06 17.77 -7.19
N TYR A 178 -1.26 17.64 -7.06
CA TYR A 178 -1.91 17.60 -5.76
C TYR A 178 -2.35 16.17 -5.43
N ILE A 179 -1.87 15.63 -4.32
CA ILE A 179 -2.19 14.28 -3.88
C ILE A 179 -3.38 14.36 -2.94
N GLU A 180 -4.55 13.91 -3.41
CA GLU A 180 -5.78 13.82 -2.63
C GLU A 180 -6.36 12.40 -2.56
N ALA A 181 -5.83 11.49 -3.39
CA ALA A 181 -6.37 10.14 -3.52
C ALA A 181 -5.27 9.07 -3.60
N GLU A 182 -5.65 7.86 -3.25
CA GLU A 182 -4.87 6.64 -3.48
C GLU A 182 -5.76 5.56 -4.09
N LEU A 183 -5.22 4.81 -5.06
CA LEU A 183 -5.87 3.63 -5.63
C LEU A 183 -5.41 2.40 -4.87
N ILE A 184 -6.37 1.66 -4.31
CA ILE A 184 -6.10 0.42 -3.59
C ILE A 184 -7.11 -0.66 -3.96
N ARG A 185 -6.78 -1.90 -3.64
CA ARG A 185 -7.70 -3.04 -3.72
C ARG A 185 -8.17 -3.41 -2.31
N ALA A 186 -9.49 -3.47 -2.12
CA ALA A 186 -10.13 -3.81 -0.86
C ALA A 186 -11.13 -4.95 -1.05
N SER A 187 -11.42 -5.74 -0.01
CA SER A 187 -12.50 -6.71 -0.03
C SER A 187 -13.86 -6.00 -0.02
N LYS A 188 -14.88 -6.65 -0.60
CA LYS A 188 -16.27 -6.17 -0.49
C LYS A 188 -16.67 -6.02 0.97
N GLN A 189 -16.34 -7.02 1.79
CA GLN A 189 -16.63 -7.02 3.21
C GLN A 189 -16.02 -5.81 3.95
N ALA A 190 -14.76 -5.44 3.63
CA ALA A 190 -14.14 -4.25 4.22
C ALA A 190 -14.85 -2.96 3.81
N ILE A 191 -15.30 -2.86 2.56
CA ILE A 191 -16.04 -1.69 2.07
C ILE A 191 -17.40 -1.58 2.79
N GLU A 192 -18.12 -2.67 2.91
CA GLU A 192 -19.41 -2.73 3.59
C GLU A 192 -19.29 -2.39 5.09
N MET A 193 -18.30 -2.96 5.78
CA MET A 193 -18.12 -2.77 7.23
C MET A 193 -17.59 -1.39 7.62
N ILE A 194 -16.71 -0.82 6.83
CA ILE A 194 -16.10 0.50 7.09
C ILE A 194 -17.01 1.63 6.58
N GLY A 195 -17.82 1.32 5.56
CA GLY A 195 -18.61 2.29 4.84
C GLY A 195 -17.80 3.06 3.79
N GLU A 196 -18.50 3.87 3.00
CA GLU A 196 -17.90 4.58 1.85
C GLU A 196 -17.38 5.97 2.19
N LYS A 197 -17.29 6.34 3.47
CA LYS A 197 -17.02 7.70 3.95
C LYS A 197 -15.81 8.39 3.29
N ASP A 198 -14.75 7.62 3.01
CA ASP A 198 -13.51 8.14 2.43
C ASP A 198 -13.27 7.58 1.02
N ILE A 199 -14.28 7.01 0.37
CA ILE A 199 -14.18 6.41 -0.96
C ILE A 199 -14.76 7.40 -1.98
N PHE A 200 -13.94 7.79 -2.96
CA PHE A 200 -14.35 8.66 -4.06
C PHE A 200 -15.01 7.87 -5.19
N HIS A 201 -14.51 6.64 -5.46
CA HIS A 201 -15.03 5.80 -6.51
C HIS A 201 -14.75 4.31 -6.26
N ILE A 202 -15.72 3.45 -6.58
CA ILE A 202 -15.60 2.00 -6.58
C ILE A 202 -15.66 1.52 -8.02
N PHE A 203 -14.55 1.01 -8.54
CA PHE A 203 -14.46 0.59 -9.94
C PHE A 203 -15.17 -0.74 -10.19
N THR A 204 -15.93 -0.78 -11.29
CA THR A 204 -16.57 -2.00 -11.75
C THR A 204 -15.51 -3.05 -12.12
N PRO A 205 -15.55 -4.27 -11.56
CA PRO A 205 -14.56 -5.29 -11.86
C PRO A 205 -14.77 -5.88 -13.26
N LEU A 206 -13.69 -6.38 -13.87
CA LEU A 206 -13.78 -7.12 -15.13
C LEU A 206 -14.57 -8.44 -14.99
N MET A 207 -14.42 -9.10 -13.83
CA MET A 207 -15.10 -10.34 -13.50
C MET A 207 -16.17 -10.07 -12.45
N PRO A 208 -17.43 -10.42 -12.66
CA PRO A 208 -18.54 -10.08 -11.75
C PRO A 208 -18.40 -10.72 -10.36
N ASN A 209 -17.85 -11.94 -10.28
CA ASN A 209 -17.80 -12.74 -9.05
C ASN A 209 -16.51 -12.56 -8.24
N THR A 210 -15.84 -11.40 -8.30
CA THR A 210 -14.66 -11.14 -7.47
C THR A 210 -15.05 -10.68 -6.06
N SER A 211 -14.32 -11.18 -5.05
CA SER A 211 -14.49 -10.80 -3.64
C SER A 211 -13.88 -9.44 -3.30
N THR A 212 -13.17 -8.81 -4.24
CA THR A 212 -12.48 -7.54 -4.03
C THR A 212 -12.85 -6.51 -5.08
N ARG A 213 -12.66 -5.22 -4.76
CA ARG A 213 -12.84 -4.08 -5.66
C ARG A 213 -11.59 -3.22 -5.68
N LEU A 214 -11.31 -2.57 -6.81
CA LEU A 214 -10.44 -1.39 -6.83
C LEU A 214 -11.26 -0.21 -6.37
N ILE A 215 -10.70 0.58 -5.50
CA ILE A 215 -11.31 1.80 -5.00
C ILE A 215 -10.33 2.96 -5.07
N LEU A 216 -10.84 4.11 -5.45
CA LEU A 216 -10.16 5.39 -5.32
C LEU A 216 -10.63 6.02 -4.02
N LYS A 217 -9.71 6.27 -3.11
CA LYS A 217 -10.06 6.75 -1.78
C LYS A 217 -9.12 7.81 -1.26
N LYS A 218 -9.57 8.55 -0.27
CA LYS A 218 -8.77 9.50 0.47
C LYS A 218 -7.55 8.84 1.14
N PRO A 219 -6.36 9.47 1.14
CA PRO A 219 -5.21 8.98 1.88
C PRO A 219 -5.50 8.88 3.38
N LYS A 220 -4.75 7.99 4.06
CA LYS A 220 -5.00 7.66 5.48
C LYS A 220 -4.89 8.84 6.45
N THR A 221 -4.06 9.84 6.14
CA THR A 221 -3.80 10.98 7.03
C THR A 221 -3.91 12.29 6.27
N LYS A 222 -4.34 13.36 6.94
CA LYS A 222 -4.38 14.72 6.37
C LYS A 222 -3.02 15.16 5.82
N SER A 223 -1.93 14.79 6.46
CA SER A 223 -0.57 15.09 5.99
C SER A 223 -0.18 14.37 4.69
N SER A 224 -0.96 13.39 4.27
CA SER A 224 -0.77 12.73 2.96
C SER A 224 -1.41 13.53 1.82
N GLU A 225 -2.41 14.37 2.11
CA GLU A 225 -2.94 15.34 1.17
C GLU A 225 -1.96 16.50 1.07
N ARG A 226 -1.35 16.64 -0.09
CA ARG A 226 -0.26 17.61 -0.26
C ARG A 226 -0.02 18.01 -1.70
N LYS A 227 0.50 19.18 -1.88
CA LYS A 227 1.10 19.65 -3.11
C LYS A 227 2.51 19.07 -3.22
N VAL A 228 2.87 18.57 -4.39
CA VAL A 228 4.21 18.07 -4.70
C VAL A 228 4.69 18.77 -5.96
N TRP A 229 5.78 19.53 -5.84
CA TRP A 229 6.38 20.23 -6.94
C TRP A 229 7.03 19.27 -7.92
N LEU A 230 6.89 19.55 -9.21
CA LEU A 230 7.43 18.74 -10.29
C LEU A 230 8.73 19.38 -10.82
N PRO A 231 9.81 18.61 -10.93
CA PRO A 231 10.91 19.01 -11.80
C PRO A 231 10.42 19.21 -13.24
N LYS A 232 10.95 20.22 -13.97
CA LYS A 232 10.56 20.49 -15.36
C LYS A 232 10.54 19.25 -16.24
N THR A 233 11.55 18.39 -16.10
CA THR A 233 11.64 17.12 -16.86
C THR A 233 10.42 16.24 -16.65
N VAL A 234 9.95 16.11 -15.40
CA VAL A 234 8.76 15.30 -15.06
C VAL A 234 7.49 15.98 -15.60
N ALA A 235 7.40 17.30 -15.51
CA ALA A 235 6.25 18.04 -16.07
C ALA A 235 6.15 17.84 -17.60
N TYR A 236 7.28 17.87 -18.33
CA TYR A 236 7.29 17.57 -19.77
C TYR A 236 6.93 16.11 -20.07
N ILE A 237 7.42 15.15 -19.28
CA ILE A 237 7.05 13.73 -19.43
C ILE A 237 5.52 13.56 -19.25
N LEU A 238 4.93 14.17 -18.23
CA LEU A 238 3.49 14.12 -18.01
C LEU A 238 2.70 14.78 -19.14
N ARG A 239 3.19 15.87 -19.71
CA ARG A 239 2.55 16.57 -20.83
C ARG A 239 2.52 15.69 -22.10
N GLU A 240 3.62 15.09 -22.45
CA GLU A 240 3.68 14.17 -23.60
C GLU A 240 2.84 12.90 -23.34
N TRP A 241 2.86 12.40 -22.11
CA TRP A 241 2.01 11.28 -21.71
C TRP A 241 0.52 11.62 -21.84
N LYS A 242 0.12 12.82 -21.42
CA LYS A 242 -1.26 13.29 -21.57
C LYS A 242 -1.69 13.32 -23.02
N LYS A 243 -0.87 13.86 -23.91
CA LYS A 243 -1.17 13.87 -25.36
C LYS A 243 -1.40 12.48 -25.90
N ALA A 244 -0.48 11.54 -25.62
CA ALA A 244 -0.61 10.14 -26.07
C ALA A 244 -1.88 9.48 -25.51
N GLN A 245 -2.27 9.81 -24.29
CA GLN A 245 -3.49 9.27 -23.68
C GLN A 245 -4.75 9.92 -24.30
N ASP A 246 -4.74 11.21 -24.59
CA ASP A 246 -5.84 11.94 -25.25
C ASP A 246 -6.03 11.44 -26.70
N GLU A 247 -4.94 11.15 -27.44
CA GLU A 247 -4.98 10.52 -28.77
C GLU A 247 -5.62 9.14 -28.71
N LEU A 248 -5.21 8.30 -27.75
CA LEU A 248 -5.77 6.97 -27.56
C LEU A 248 -7.25 7.01 -27.16
N LYS A 249 -7.63 7.97 -26.30
CA LYS A 249 -9.01 8.23 -25.93
C LYS A 249 -9.85 8.63 -27.14
N SER A 250 -9.34 9.51 -28.00
CA SER A 250 -9.99 9.92 -29.23
C SER A 250 -10.15 8.75 -30.23
N PHE A 251 -9.14 7.87 -30.30
CA PHE A 251 -9.16 6.69 -31.16
C PHE A 251 -10.20 5.65 -30.72
N LEU A 252 -10.29 5.38 -29.41
CA LEU A 252 -11.19 4.37 -28.84
C LEU A 252 -12.63 4.89 -28.67
N GLY A 253 -12.83 6.23 -28.63
CA GLY A 253 -14.16 6.82 -28.45
C GLY A 253 -14.91 6.27 -27.24
N GLU A 254 -16.10 5.74 -27.45
CA GLU A 254 -16.96 5.20 -26.38
C GLU A 254 -16.40 3.95 -25.68
N GLU A 255 -15.45 3.24 -26.28
CA GLU A 255 -14.79 2.10 -25.63
C GLU A 255 -13.79 2.53 -24.55
N TYR A 256 -13.38 3.80 -24.55
CA TYR A 256 -12.49 4.33 -23.52
C TYR A 256 -13.25 4.65 -22.24
N GLN A 257 -12.90 4.00 -21.14
CA GLN A 257 -13.47 4.24 -19.82
C GLN A 257 -12.70 5.35 -19.10
N ASP A 258 -13.17 6.58 -19.26
CA ASP A 258 -12.49 7.75 -18.72
C ASP A 258 -12.76 7.92 -17.22
N TYR A 259 -11.77 7.66 -16.42
CA TYR A 259 -11.75 7.91 -14.97
C TYR A 259 -10.78 9.03 -14.58
N ASP A 260 -10.33 9.83 -15.54
CA ASP A 260 -9.37 10.92 -15.34
C ASP A 260 -8.02 10.49 -14.72
N LEU A 261 -7.67 9.20 -14.76
CA LEU A 261 -6.45 8.67 -14.15
C LEU A 261 -5.22 8.95 -15.01
N VAL A 262 -4.14 9.47 -14.38
CA VAL A 262 -2.85 9.67 -15.04
C VAL A 262 -2.24 8.34 -15.45
N VAL A 263 -2.22 7.35 -14.58
CA VAL A 263 -1.71 6.00 -14.87
C VAL A 263 -2.90 5.07 -15.07
N ALA A 264 -3.38 4.99 -16.32
CA ALA A 264 -4.47 4.13 -16.72
C ALA A 264 -4.00 3.01 -17.68
N LEU A 265 -4.82 1.99 -17.85
CA LEU A 265 -4.68 1.00 -18.91
C LEU A 265 -5.04 1.64 -20.27
N PRO A 266 -4.64 1.03 -21.41
CA PRO A 266 -4.93 1.59 -22.72
C PRO A 266 -6.42 1.90 -22.99
N ASN A 267 -7.33 1.17 -22.38
CA ASN A 267 -8.77 1.41 -22.45
C ASN A 267 -9.32 2.34 -21.36
N GLY A 268 -8.47 3.10 -20.67
CA GLY A 268 -8.84 4.06 -19.64
C GLY A 268 -9.12 3.48 -18.25
N ARG A 269 -9.21 2.14 -18.12
CA ARG A 269 -9.44 1.50 -16.83
C ARG A 269 -8.27 1.70 -15.87
N PRO A 270 -8.52 1.65 -14.54
CA PRO A 270 -7.46 1.81 -13.56
C PRO A 270 -6.37 0.74 -13.70
N CYS A 271 -5.11 1.19 -13.67
CA CYS A 271 -3.94 0.33 -13.63
C CYS A 271 -3.72 -0.20 -12.21
N GLU A 272 -3.59 -1.51 -12.05
CA GLU A 272 -3.33 -2.11 -10.75
C GLU A 272 -1.84 -2.15 -10.42
N ASN A 273 -1.53 -2.08 -9.12
CA ASN A 273 -0.17 -2.25 -8.59
C ASN A 273 0.56 -3.47 -9.20
N ARG A 274 -0.13 -4.62 -9.30
CA ARG A 274 0.45 -5.84 -9.86
C ARG A 274 0.93 -5.72 -11.29
N ILE A 275 0.32 -4.85 -12.08
CA ILE A 275 0.71 -4.61 -13.48
C ILE A 275 2.04 -3.87 -13.49
N ILE A 276 2.15 -2.78 -12.73
CA ILE A 276 3.40 -2.01 -12.60
C ILE A 276 4.52 -2.87 -12.01
N GLU A 277 4.25 -3.66 -10.96
CA GLU A 277 5.26 -4.56 -10.36
C GLU A 277 5.74 -5.63 -11.34
N LYS A 278 4.86 -6.17 -12.19
CA LYS A 278 5.23 -7.14 -13.22
C LYS A 278 6.13 -6.52 -14.29
N GLU A 279 5.72 -5.38 -14.84
CA GLU A 279 6.52 -4.67 -15.85
C GLU A 279 7.87 -4.21 -15.28
N PHE A 280 7.90 -3.75 -14.01
CA PHE A 280 9.14 -3.41 -13.32
C PHE A 280 10.06 -4.62 -13.12
N SER A 281 9.49 -5.80 -12.86
CA SER A 281 10.28 -7.03 -12.75
C SER A 281 10.86 -7.45 -14.08
N LEU A 282 10.10 -7.34 -15.19
CA LEU A 282 10.56 -7.61 -16.53
C LEU A 282 11.66 -6.63 -16.96
N LEU A 283 11.51 -5.34 -16.65
CA LEU A 283 12.54 -4.34 -16.91
C LEU A 283 13.86 -4.69 -16.20
N LYS A 284 13.81 -5.01 -14.91
CA LYS A 284 15.01 -5.41 -14.15
C LYS A 284 15.71 -6.62 -14.75
N GLU A 285 14.96 -7.62 -15.15
CA GLU A 285 15.50 -8.84 -15.77
C GLU A 285 16.17 -8.53 -17.11
N LYS A 286 15.50 -7.78 -17.99
CA LYS A 286 16.01 -7.41 -19.31
C LYS A 286 17.24 -6.52 -19.25
N ALA A 287 17.26 -5.56 -18.33
CA ALA A 287 18.33 -4.59 -18.19
C ALA A 287 19.47 -5.06 -17.25
N GLY A 288 19.37 -6.29 -16.68
CA GLY A 288 20.38 -6.81 -15.75
C GLY A 288 20.52 -6.00 -14.47
N LEU A 289 19.45 -5.35 -14.01
CA LEU A 289 19.49 -4.42 -12.88
C LEU A 289 19.37 -5.14 -11.53
N PRO A 290 19.93 -4.57 -10.45
CA PRO A 290 19.81 -5.13 -9.11
C PRO A 290 18.34 -5.34 -8.69
N ASN A 291 18.07 -6.44 -7.99
CA ASN A 291 16.71 -6.79 -7.62
C ASN A 291 16.22 -5.95 -6.43
N VAL A 292 15.43 -4.93 -6.72
CA VAL A 292 14.70 -4.11 -5.74
C VAL A 292 13.20 -4.19 -5.98
N VAL A 293 12.38 -3.81 -5.00
CA VAL A 293 10.94 -3.63 -5.18
C VAL A 293 10.63 -2.21 -5.66
N PHE A 294 9.52 -2.01 -6.37
CA PHE A 294 9.16 -0.68 -6.89
C PHE A 294 9.16 0.42 -5.79
N HIS A 295 8.68 0.09 -4.61
CA HIS A 295 8.69 1.04 -3.47
C HIS A 295 10.09 1.49 -3.05
N SER A 296 11.15 0.74 -3.39
CA SER A 296 12.54 1.14 -3.15
C SER A 296 12.94 2.39 -3.92
N LEU A 297 12.29 2.71 -5.07
CA LEU A 297 12.53 3.95 -5.81
C LEU A 297 12.25 5.19 -4.96
N ARG A 298 11.18 5.15 -4.17
CA ARG A 298 10.88 6.22 -3.20
C ARG A 298 11.94 6.31 -2.09
N HIS A 299 12.48 5.18 -1.62
CA HIS A 299 13.58 5.18 -0.67
C HIS A 299 14.87 5.71 -1.29
N SER A 300 15.15 5.34 -2.55
CA SER A 300 16.27 5.91 -3.33
C SER A 300 16.13 7.43 -3.45
N SER A 301 14.92 7.92 -3.79
CA SER A 301 14.60 9.36 -3.85
C SER A 301 14.94 10.07 -2.54
N THR A 302 14.39 9.59 -1.43
CA THR A 302 14.61 10.20 -0.11
C THR A 302 16.09 10.20 0.27
N THR A 303 16.81 9.10 0.00
CA THR A 303 18.25 9.01 0.27
C THR A 303 19.04 9.98 -0.59
N TYR A 304 18.67 10.12 -1.87
CA TYR A 304 19.32 11.05 -2.80
C TYR A 304 19.10 12.51 -2.39
N LYS A 305 17.85 12.89 -2.10
CA LYS A 305 17.48 14.23 -1.63
C LYS A 305 18.18 14.58 -0.29
N LEU A 306 18.26 13.61 0.63
CA LEU A 306 18.99 13.79 1.89
C LEU A 306 20.47 14.06 1.67
N LYS A 307 21.11 13.40 0.68
CA LYS A 307 22.50 13.68 0.30
C LYS A 307 22.65 15.08 -0.31
N LEU A 308 21.73 15.51 -1.18
CA LEU A 308 21.73 16.85 -1.77
C LEU A 308 21.57 17.94 -0.70
N ASN A 309 20.76 17.69 0.30
CA ASN A 309 20.48 18.61 1.41
C ASN A 309 21.49 18.44 2.57
N HIS A 310 22.68 17.87 2.32
CA HIS A 310 23.76 17.70 3.30
C HIS A 310 23.33 17.05 4.62
N GLY A 311 22.31 16.19 4.60
CA GLY A 311 21.78 15.52 5.78
C GLY A 311 20.68 16.27 6.52
N ASP A 312 20.22 17.42 6.01
CA ASP A 312 19.10 18.15 6.61
C ASP A 312 17.77 17.42 6.37
N LEU A 313 17.23 16.83 7.44
CA LEU A 313 15.97 16.11 7.42
C LEU A 313 14.77 17.01 7.17
N LYS A 314 14.80 18.27 7.67
CA LYS A 314 13.67 19.20 7.49
C LYS A 314 13.58 19.68 6.04
N ALA A 315 14.71 20.07 5.45
CA ALA A 315 14.76 20.42 4.04
C ALA A 315 14.31 19.24 3.16
N THR A 316 14.77 18.03 3.46
CA THR A 316 14.38 16.81 2.72
C THR A 316 12.89 16.45 2.87
N GLN A 317 12.22 16.86 3.94
CA GLN A 317 10.78 16.67 4.12
C GLN A 317 9.93 17.71 3.37
N GLY A 318 10.51 18.87 3.08
CA GLY A 318 9.88 19.95 2.30
C GLY A 318 9.92 19.73 0.78
N ASP A 319 10.87 18.91 0.32
CA ASP A 319 11.01 18.49 -1.08
C ASP A 319 10.08 17.32 -1.42
#